data_cfaa6ff78d0efa48525e0098157f5eb6
#
_entry.id   cfaa6ff78d0efa48525e0098157f5eb6
#
_cell.length_a   1.000
_cell.length_b   1.000
_cell.length_c   1.000
_cell.angle_alpha   90.00
_cell.angle_beta   90.00
_cell.angle_gamma   90.00
#
_symmetry.space_group_name_H-M   'P 1'
#
loop_
_entity.id
_entity.type
_entity.pdbx_description
1 polymer ?
#
loop_
_entity_poly.entity_id
_entity_poly.type
_entity_poly.pdbx_seq_one_letter_code
_entity_poly.pdbx_strand_id
1 'polypeptide(L)'
;MSVPDIPEQLNAASVFVDAHMTDGRGDRPAILCGERVVTYVELRDSVNRFGNILKELDTRMEERVAILLPDIPEFAFAFFGTMKTGAVAVPLNTLLRPEEYEYLLNDCRARILVVHASLVDRIIGIRGKLKYLQYITVCGGDCNCDADYPRLEPLLQSVPPFLEAAETSRDDAAFWLYSSGTTGSPKGVIHLHHDMIVAADGYAKKTLDLNEFDLSFSVAKLFFAYGLGNSLYFPLRVGGASVLLPEKPLPDAVFDVLDKYQPTVFYSVPISYAALLQAAEKAGRESLGRVRLCVSAGEPLPKAIFEKWKERFGVEILDGIETTEVLHIFISNRPGEARGGTTGRVVPGYDPRIVDDIGHDLPPENVGALLIRGDSVTPGYWNKHDRTKKTILGEWIDTRDKFWIDEEGFYHYAGRADDAMKVSGHYVWPTDVEAVLQEHPAVLESGVTGIPDQENLIKPAAYVVLKEGFQASPELALELQGFVRDNTAPYKYPRWIEFVDDLPKTATGKIQRFKLREMGSKERPVYP
;
A
#
# COMPACT_ATOMS: atom_id res chain seq x y z
N MET A 1 -11.95 0.01 -23.43
CA MET A 1 -11.29 -1.29 -23.74
C MET A 1 -11.96 -2.34 -22.90
N SER A 2 -12.37 -3.47 -23.48
CA SER A 2 -13.12 -4.49 -22.75
C SER A 2 -12.31 -5.06 -21.58
N VAL A 3 -12.96 -5.15 -20.44
CA VAL A 3 -12.59 -5.98 -19.30
C VAL A 3 -12.33 -7.41 -19.83
N PRO A 4 -11.34 -8.16 -19.32
CA PRO A 4 -11.21 -9.56 -19.66
C PRO A 4 -12.56 -10.26 -19.43
N ASP A 5 -12.93 -11.18 -20.31
CA ASP A 5 -14.15 -11.99 -20.15
C ASP A 5 -13.94 -12.92 -18.95
N ILE A 6 -14.33 -12.43 -17.76
CA ILE A 6 -14.20 -13.15 -16.49
C ILE A 6 -15.46 -13.99 -16.31
N PRO A 7 -15.34 -15.34 -16.20
CA PRO A 7 -16.49 -16.20 -16.03
C PRO A 7 -17.26 -15.88 -14.75
N GLU A 8 -18.57 -16.10 -14.77
CA GLU A 8 -19.44 -15.87 -13.61
C GLU A 8 -19.05 -16.77 -12.42
N GLN A 9 -18.73 -18.04 -12.70
CA GLN A 9 -18.19 -18.97 -11.70
C GLN A 9 -16.67 -18.83 -11.67
N LEU A 10 -16.13 -18.34 -10.58
CA LEU A 10 -14.72 -18.02 -10.42
C LEU A 10 -14.27 -18.20 -8.98
N ASN A 11 -13.19 -18.96 -8.77
CA ASN A 11 -12.42 -18.94 -7.54
C ASN A 11 -11.03 -18.38 -7.81
N ALA A 12 -10.67 -17.27 -7.16
CA ALA A 12 -9.40 -16.60 -7.42
C ALA A 12 -8.17 -17.51 -7.18
N ALA A 13 -8.23 -18.41 -6.18
CA ALA A 13 -7.13 -19.35 -5.93
C ALA A 13 -6.86 -20.27 -7.13
N SER A 14 -7.91 -20.66 -7.88
CA SER A 14 -7.73 -21.47 -9.10
C SER A 14 -6.97 -20.72 -10.19
N VAL A 15 -7.18 -19.42 -10.30
CA VAL A 15 -6.52 -18.58 -11.32
C VAL A 15 -5.06 -18.30 -10.97
N PHE A 16 -4.77 -17.99 -9.71
CA PHE A 16 -3.45 -17.55 -9.28
C PHE A 16 -2.54 -18.69 -8.80
N VAL A 17 -3.10 -19.89 -8.54
CA VAL A 17 -2.36 -21.03 -8.02
C VAL A 17 -2.52 -22.27 -8.90
N ASP A 18 -3.74 -22.76 -9.10
CA ASP A 18 -3.95 -24.05 -9.77
C ASP A 18 -3.62 -24.02 -11.26
N ALA A 19 -3.90 -22.90 -11.95
CA ALA A 19 -3.69 -22.77 -13.39
C ALA A 19 -2.23 -23.03 -13.82
N HIS A 20 -1.27 -22.78 -12.94
CA HIS A 20 0.15 -23.02 -13.24
C HIS A 20 0.51 -24.50 -13.42
N MET A 21 -0.31 -25.41 -12.91
CA MET A 21 -0.10 -26.84 -13.12
C MET A 21 -0.42 -27.25 -14.55
N THR A 22 -1.51 -26.74 -15.10
CA THR A 22 -1.89 -26.98 -16.49
C THR A 22 -0.97 -26.29 -17.48
N ASP A 23 -0.39 -25.16 -17.08
CA ASP A 23 0.56 -24.37 -17.88
C ASP A 23 1.99 -24.93 -17.84
N GLY A 24 2.23 -26.03 -17.11
CA GLY A 24 3.56 -26.66 -17.00
C GLY A 24 4.58 -25.89 -16.17
N ARG A 25 4.14 -25.00 -15.28
CA ARG A 25 5.03 -24.18 -14.43
C ARG A 25 5.29 -24.78 -13.05
N GLY A 26 4.82 -25.99 -12.75
CA GLY A 26 4.86 -26.59 -11.42
C GLY A 26 6.21 -26.52 -10.71
N ASP A 27 7.30 -26.82 -11.40
CA ASP A 27 8.66 -26.85 -10.85
C ASP A 27 9.36 -25.48 -10.82
N ARG A 28 8.72 -24.44 -11.34
CA ARG A 28 9.31 -23.08 -11.33
C ARG A 28 9.16 -22.43 -9.94
N PRO A 29 10.14 -21.60 -9.53
CA PRO A 29 9.99 -20.80 -8.32
C PRO A 29 8.77 -19.86 -8.41
N ALA A 30 7.97 -19.82 -7.36
CA ALA A 30 6.89 -18.87 -7.15
C ALA A 30 7.25 -17.83 -6.07
N ILE A 31 7.85 -18.29 -4.95
CA ILE A 31 8.21 -17.44 -3.82
C ILE A 31 9.62 -17.78 -3.33
N LEU A 32 10.44 -16.74 -3.10
CA LEU A 32 11.75 -16.83 -2.48
C LEU A 32 11.72 -16.08 -1.15
N CYS A 33 12.21 -16.70 -0.07
CA CYS A 33 12.24 -16.08 1.27
C CYS A 33 13.41 -16.65 2.08
N GLY A 34 14.43 -15.85 2.37
CA GLY A 34 15.66 -16.32 3.02
C GLY A 34 16.40 -17.36 2.16
N GLU A 35 16.58 -18.56 2.68
CA GLU A 35 17.13 -19.69 1.92
C GLU A 35 16.04 -20.58 1.30
N ARG A 36 14.80 -20.24 1.53
CA ARG A 36 13.65 -21.04 1.13
C ARG A 36 13.18 -20.64 -0.26
N VAL A 37 13.03 -21.63 -1.13
CA VAL A 37 12.40 -21.48 -2.45
C VAL A 37 11.14 -22.32 -2.43
N VAL A 38 10.00 -21.71 -2.72
CA VAL A 38 8.71 -22.38 -2.86
C VAL A 38 8.36 -22.42 -4.33
N THR A 39 8.25 -23.60 -4.91
CA THR A 39 7.82 -23.81 -6.29
C THR A 39 6.30 -23.66 -6.42
N TYR A 40 5.80 -23.56 -7.66
CA TYR A 40 4.35 -23.49 -7.88
C TYR A 40 3.61 -24.74 -7.42
N VAL A 41 4.21 -25.92 -7.53
CA VAL A 41 3.60 -27.16 -7.01
C VAL A 41 3.56 -27.17 -5.49
N GLU A 42 4.63 -26.71 -4.82
CA GLU A 42 4.66 -26.60 -3.36
C GLU A 42 3.69 -25.52 -2.84
N LEU A 43 3.55 -24.40 -3.58
CA LEU A 43 2.56 -23.37 -3.28
C LEU A 43 1.14 -23.95 -3.36
N ARG A 44 0.79 -24.61 -4.47
CA ARG A 44 -0.51 -25.27 -4.64
C ARG A 44 -0.79 -26.28 -3.52
N ASP A 45 0.17 -27.16 -3.25
CA ASP A 45 -0.01 -28.21 -2.24
C ASP A 45 -0.20 -27.63 -0.84
N SER A 46 0.54 -26.57 -0.50
CA SER A 46 0.40 -25.88 0.78
C SER A 46 -0.91 -25.10 0.90
N VAL A 47 -1.35 -24.44 -0.18
CA VAL A 47 -2.68 -23.82 -0.28
C VAL A 47 -3.80 -24.83 -0.09
N ASN A 48 -3.69 -26.00 -0.74
CA ASN A 48 -4.67 -27.09 -0.61
C ASN A 48 -4.70 -27.63 0.82
N ARG A 49 -3.55 -27.86 1.42
CA ARG A 49 -3.43 -28.32 2.82
C ARG A 49 -4.04 -27.32 3.78
N PHE A 50 -3.76 -26.01 3.60
CA PHE A 50 -4.37 -24.99 4.44
C PHE A 50 -5.90 -24.97 4.31
N GLY A 51 -6.43 -25.06 3.10
CA GLY A 51 -7.87 -25.16 2.88
C GLY A 51 -8.48 -26.43 3.50
N ASN A 52 -7.78 -27.58 3.49
CA ASN A 52 -8.22 -28.80 4.17
C ASN A 52 -8.26 -28.64 5.69
N ILE A 53 -7.28 -27.94 6.30
CA ILE A 53 -7.34 -27.58 7.72
C ILE A 53 -8.61 -26.75 8.02
N LEU A 54 -8.94 -25.78 7.17
CA LEU A 54 -10.15 -24.99 7.35
C LEU A 54 -11.43 -25.83 7.25
N LYS A 55 -11.46 -26.84 6.35
CA LYS A 55 -12.58 -27.79 6.26
C LYS A 55 -12.69 -28.66 7.50
N GLU A 56 -11.59 -29.15 8.06
CA GLU A 56 -11.59 -29.91 9.33
C GLU A 56 -12.08 -29.06 10.51
N LEU A 57 -11.86 -27.74 10.47
CA LEU A 57 -12.39 -26.79 11.44
C LEU A 57 -13.85 -26.37 11.16
N ASP A 58 -14.55 -27.03 10.22
CA ASP A 58 -15.92 -26.70 9.79
C ASP A 58 -16.08 -25.22 9.38
N THR A 59 -15.07 -24.68 8.67
CA THR A 59 -15.14 -23.32 8.14
C THR A 59 -16.05 -23.28 6.93
N ARG A 60 -17.02 -22.36 6.94
CA ARG A 60 -18.03 -22.20 5.90
C ARG A 60 -17.66 -21.06 4.95
N MET A 61 -18.33 -21.04 3.80
CA MET A 61 -18.25 -19.90 2.89
C MET A 61 -18.55 -18.59 3.63
N GLU A 62 -17.90 -17.52 3.21
CA GLU A 62 -17.98 -16.17 3.78
C GLU A 62 -17.53 -16.04 5.26
N GLU A 63 -17.14 -17.10 5.95
CA GLU A 63 -16.49 -16.95 7.25
C GLU A 63 -15.09 -16.33 7.10
N ARG A 64 -14.70 -15.48 8.06
CA ARG A 64 -13.44 -14.74 7.98
C ARG A 64 -12.32 -15.47 8.68
N VAL A 65 -11.20 -15.59 7.96
CA VAL A 65 -9.92 -16.06 8.48
C VAL A 65 -8.95 -14.88 8.53
N ALA A 66 -8.59 -14.47 9.73
CA ALA A 66 -7.63 -13.40 9.94
C ALA A 66 -6.19 -13.92 9.79
N ILE A 67 -5.35 -13.15 9.08
CA ILE A 67 -3.96 -13.51 8.78
C ILE A 67 -3.06 -12.44 9.38
N LEU A 68 -2.38 -12.77 10.48
CA LEU A 68 -1.44 -11.89 11.19
C LEU A 68 -0.02 -12.43 11.04
N LEU A 69 0.50 -12.36 9.82
CA LEU A 69 1.79 -12.90 9.42
C LEU A 69 2.68 -11.80 8.81
N PRO A 70 4.00 -11.85 9.02
CA PRO A 70 4.94 -11.09 8.20
C PRO A 70 4.97 -11.62 6.77
N ASP A 71 5.84 -11.05 5.93
CA ASP A 71 6.01 -11.46 4.54
C ASP A 71 6.78 -12.78 4.47
N ILE A 72 6.08 -13.89 4.69
CA ILE A 72 6.57 -15.27 4.63
C ILE A 72 5.67 -16.11 3.72
N PRO A 73 6.14 -17.24 3.18
CA PRO A 73 5.34 -18.09 2.28
C PRO A 73 4.00 -18.54 2.87
N GLU A 74 3.92 -18.77 4.18
CA GLU A 74 2.70 -19.16 4.89
C GLU A 74 1.58 -18.12 4.76
N PHE A 75 1.91 -16.85 4.51
CA PHE A 75 0.91 -15.84 4.19
C PHE A 75 0.15 -16.21 2.90
N ALA A 76 0.86 -16.60 1.84
CA ALA A 76 0.25 -17.02 0.58
C ALA A 76 -0.58 -18.32 0.76
N PHE A 77 -0.10 -19.26 1.57
CA PHE A 77 -0.83 -20.50 1.86
C PHE A 77 -2.16 -20.21 2.56
N ALA A 78 -2.13 -19.35 3.57
CA ALA A 78 -3.32 -18.95 4.32
C ALA A 78 -4.27 -18.10 3.45
N PHE A 79 -3.75 -17.16 2.68
CA PHE A 79 -4.53 -16.24 1.84
C PHE A 79 -5.31 -17.00 0.75
N PHE A 80 -4.61 -17.74 -0.09
CA PHE A 80 -5.26 -18.49 -1.16
C PHE A 80 -6.00 -19.73 -0.68
N GLY A 81 -5.52 -20.41 0.38
CA GLY A 81 -6.21 -21.54 0.96
C GLY A 81 -7.57 -21.16 1.56
N THR A 82 -7.66 -19.99 2.17
CA THR A 82 -8.93 -19.41 2.63
C THR A 82 -9.88 -19.17 1.47
N MET A 83 -9.45 -18.45 0.44
CA MET A 83 -10.30 -18.16 -0.72
C MET A 83 -10.71 -19.43 -1.46
N LYS A 84 -9.83 -20.45 -1.50
CA LYS A 84 -10.12 -21.71 -2.17
C LYS A 84 -11.29 -22.46 -1.54
N THR A 85 -11.54 -22.28 -0.25
CA THR A 85 -12.69 -22.84 0.46
C THR A 85 -13.96 -21.97 0.39
N GLY A 86 -13.90 -20.80 -0.27
CA GLY A 86 -14.99 -19.82 -0.29
C GLY A 86 -15.08 -18.97 0.98
N ALA A 87 -14.13 -19.12 1.92
CA ALA A 87 -14.01 -18.25 3.07
C ALA A 87 -13.27 -16.95 2.70
N VAL A 88 -13.38 -15.92 3.54
CA VAL A 88 -12.84 -14.58 3.29
C VAL A 88 -11.53 -14.38 4.04
N ALA A 89 -10.44 -14.12 3.31
CA ALA A 89 -9.14 -13.83 3.89
C ALA A 89 -9.07 -12.38 4.39
N VAL A 90 -8.56 -12.17 5.62
CA VAL A 90 -8.44 -10.84 6.23
C VAL A 90 -7.01 -10.62 6.72
N PRO A 91 -6.10 -10.16 5.85
CA PRO A 91 -4.76 -9.74 6.24
C PRO A 91 -4.78 -8.61 7.26
N LEU A 92 -3.98 -8.73 8.31
CA LEU A 92 -3.85 -7.75 9.38
C LEU A 92 -2.44 -7.17 9.45
N ASN A 93 -2.35 -5.88 9.68
CA ASN A 93 -1.09 -5.18 9.85
C ASN A 93 -0.34 -5.68 11.10
N THR A 94 0.90 -6.13 10.92
CA THR A 94 1.74 -6.71 11.99
C THR A 94 2.32 -5.67 12.98
N LEU A 95 2.13 -4.38 12.72
CA LEU A 95 2.73 -3.28 13.51
C LEU A 95 1.76 -2.68 14.54
N LEU A 96 0.54 -3.20 14.63
CA LEU A 96 -0.51 -2.65 15.49
C LEU A 96 -0.31 -3.05 16.97
N ARG A 97 -1.05 -2.35 17.85
CA ARG A 97 -1.11 -2.63 19.28
C ARG A 97 -2.22 -3.65 19.59
N PRO A 98 -2.19 -4.31 20.76
CA PRO A 98 -3.22 -5.27 21.15
C PRO A 98 -4.66 -4.72 21.06
N GLU A 99 -4.90 -3.47 21.46
CA GLU A 99 -6.23 -2.85 21.43
C GLU A 99 -6.78 -2.68 20.01
N GLU A 100 -5.88 -2.44 19.05
CA GLU A 100 -6.24 -2.34 17.65
C GLU A 100 -6.60 -3.71 17.08
N TYR A 101 -5.88 -4.78 17.46
CA TYR A 101 -6.24 -6.16 17.09
C TYR A 101 -7.57 -6.58 17.70
N GLU A 102 -7.87 -6.19 18.96
CA GLU A 102 -9.18 -6.41 19.57
C GLU A 102 -10.30 -5.82 18.71
N TYR A 103 -10.11 -4.57 18.27
CA TYR A 103 -11.07 -3.91 17.38
C TYR A 103 -11.22 -4.67 16.06
N LEU A 104 -10.12 -4.92 15.33
CA LEU A 104 -10.15 -5.53 13.99
C LEU A 104 -10.76 -6.93 14.00
N LEU A 105 -10.32 -7.79 14.94
CA LEU A 105 -10.80 -9.17 15.05
C LEU A 105 -12.29 -9.26 15.43
N ASN A 106 -12.77 -8.34 16.24
CA ASN A 106 -14.18 -8.23 16.57
C ASN A 106 -15.01 -7.59 15.45
N ASP A 107 -14.48 -6.57 14.75
CA ASP A 107 -15.16 -5.90 13.63
C ASP A 107 -15.34 -6.88 12.46
N CYS A 108 -14.29 -7.58 12.03
CA CYS A 108 -14.40 -8.58 10.95
C CYS A 108 -15.07 -9.88 11.40
N ARG A 109 -15.32 -10.06 12.69
CA ARG A 109 -15.89 -11.30 13.26
C ARG A 109 -15.08 -12.52 12.82
N ALA A 110 -13.74 -12.44 12.87
CA ALA A 110 -12.88 -13.56 12.49
C ALA A 110 -13.17 -14.77 13.36
N ARG A 111 -13.38 -15.92 12.72
CA ARG A 111 -13.55 -17.21 13.38
C ARG A 111 -12.20 -17.86 13.67
N ILE A 112 -11.27 -17.72 12.73
CA ILE A 112 -9.93 -18.30 12.77
C ILE A 112 -8.90 -17.20 12.67
N LEU A 113 -7.80 -17.33 13.41
CA LEU A 113 -6.62 -16.49 13.31
C LEU A 113 -5.39 -17.35 13.04
N VAL A 114 -4.66 -17.01 11.99
CA VAL A 114 -3.30 -17.49 11.77
C VAL A 114 -2.35 -16.40 12.20
N VAL A 115 -1.49 -16.68 13.17
CA VAL A 115 -0.59 -15.67 13.76
C VAL A 115 0.84 -16.16 13.77
N HIS A 116 1.79 -15.24 13.49
CA HIS A 116 3.21 -15.55 13.63
C HIS A 116 3.63 -15.63 15.11
N ALA A 117 4.53 -16.55 15.44
CA ALA A 117 5.01 -16.78 16.81
C ALA A 117 5.47 -15.49 17.51
N SER A 118 6.14 -14.58 16.79
CA SER A 118 6.60 -13.29 17.35
C SER A 118 5.48 -12.30 17.72
N LEU A 119 4.24 -12.56 17.31
CA LEU A 119 3.08 -11.67 17.52
C LEU A 119 2.02 -12.30 18.42
N VAL A 120 2.16 -13.58 18.76
CA VAL A 120 1.16 -14.35 19.51
C VAL A 120 0.84 -13.75 20.88
N ASP A 121 1.84 -13.22 21.59
CA ASP A 121 1.66 -12.64 22.93
C ASP A 121 0.72 -11.42 22.91
N ARG A 122 0.69 -10.65 21.81
CA ARG A 122 -0.23 -9.52 21.60
C ARG A 122 -1.69 -9.99 21.54
N ILE A 123 -1.92 -11.21 21.07
CA ILE A 123 -3.25 -11.81 20.93
C ILE A 123 -3.69 -12.53 22.20
N ILE A 124 -2.77 -13.26 22.87
CA ILE A 124 -3.07 -13.96 24.13
C ILE A 124 -3.56 -12.97 25.17
N GLY A 125 -2.91 -11.81 25.31
CA GLY A 125 -3.29 -10.77 26.27
C GLY A 125 -4.71 -10.21 26.10
N ILE A 126 -5.30 -10.33 24.92
CA ILE A 126 -6.66 -9.86 24.61
C ILE A 126 -7.65 -11.01 24.33
N ARG A 127 -7.23 -12.27 24.42
CA ARG A 127 -8.02 -13.46 24.02
C ARG A 127 -9.43 -13.47 24.60
N GLY A 128 -9.56 -13.10 25.88
CA GLY A 128 -10.85 -13.04 26.58
C GLY A 128 -11.82 -11.98 26.07
N LYS A 129 -11.35 -11.01 25.26
CA LYS A 129 -12.16 -9.95 24.67
C LYS A 129 -12.58 -10.23 23.22
N LEU A 130 -12.04 -11.29 22.61
CA LEU A 130 -12.31 -11.68 21.22
C LEU A 130 -13.57 -12.53 21.14
N LYS A 131 -14.69 -11.90 20.76
CA LYS A 131 -16.05 -12.47 20.85
C LYS A 131 -16.32 -13.60 19.84
N TYR A 132 -15.71 -13.54 18.67
CA TYR A 132 -16.03 -14.44 17.54
C TYR A 132 -14.93 -15.46 17.27
N LEU A 133 -13.70 -15.19 17.74
CA LEU A 133 -12.54 -16.01 17.47
C LEU A 133 -12.65 -17.36 18.20
N GLN A 134 -12.64 -18.45 17.42
CA GLN A 134 -12.74 -19.83 17.95
C GLN A 134 -11.38 -20.53 17.94
N TYR A 135 -10.64 -20.38 16.84
CA TYR A 135 -9.39 -21.09 16.62
C TYR A 135 -8.23 -20.11 16.37
N ILE A 136 -7.10 -20.45 16.96
CA ILE A 136 -5.82 -19.76 16.72
C ILE A 136 -4.81 -20.84 16.31
N THR A 137 -4.11 -20.62 15.20
CA THR A 137 -2.95 -21.44 14.83
C THR A 137 -1.71 -20.55 14.72
N VAL A 138 -0.59 -21.05 15.18
CA VAL A 138 0.66 -20.29 15.26
C VAL A 138 1.67 -20.84 14.24
N CYS A 139 2.35 -19.99 13.49
CA CYS A 139 3.40 -20.41 12.58
C CYS A 139 4.70 -19.61 12.76
N GLY A 140 5.79 -20.17 12.24
CA GLY A 140 7.12 -19.57 12.28
C GLY A 140 7.72 -19.47 13.69
N GLY A 141 9.04 -19.59 13.80
CA GLY A 141 9.79 -19.38 15.05
C GLY A 141 9.41 -20.29 16.24
N ASP A 142 10.11 -20.12 17.34
CA ASP A 142 9.76 -20.73 18.61
C ASP A 142 8.82 -19.83 19.41
N CYS A 143 7.79 -20.39 20.02
CA CYS A 143 6.96 -19.71 20.99
C CYS A 143 6.73 -20.59 22.21
N ASN A 144 6.62 -19.99 23.37
CA ASN A 144 6.11 -20.66 24.57
C ASN A 144 4.58 -20.75 24.50
N CYS A 145 4.05 -21.27 23.36
CA CYS A 145 2.63 -21.39 23.17
C CYS A 145 2.14 -22.66 23.88
N ASP A 146 1.09 -22.54 24.65
CA ASP A 146 0.42 -23.66 25.30
C ASP A 146 -0.15 -24.63 24.24
N ALA A 147 -0.46 -25.86 24.67
CA ALA A 147 -1.07 -26.88 23.82
C ALA A 147 -2.40 -26.43 23.15
N ASP A 148 -2.97 -25.33 23.66
CA ASP A 148 -4.22 -24.74 23.13
C ASP A 148 -4.02 -24.00 21.78
N TYR A 149 -2.77 -23.76 21.34
CA TYR A 149 -2.46 -23.07 20.09
C TYR A 149 -1.64 -23.94 19.15
N PRO A 150 -2.28 -24.81 18.35
CA PRO A 150 -1.58 -25.75 17.48
C PRO A 150 -0.69 -25.03 16.46
N ARG A 151 0.44 -25.67 16.15
CA ARG A 151 1.40 -25.18 15.16
C ARG A 151 0.90 -25.48 13.75
N LEU A 152 1.03 -24.48 12.86
CA LEU A 152 0.59 -24.59 11.47
C LEU A 152 1.39 -25.64 10.69
N GLU A 153 2.70 -25.73 10.90
CA GLU A 153 3.59 -26.60 10.14
C GLU A 153 3.21 -28.11 10.30
N PRO A 154 3.02 -28.65 11.52
CA PRO A 154 2.51 -30.03 11.68
C PRO A 154 1.09 -30.22 11.13
N LEU A 155 0.20 -29.23 11.26
CA LEU A 155 -1.15 -29.30 10.71
C LEU A 155 -1.12 -29.41 9.18
N LEU A 156 -0.30 -28.62 8.50
CA LEU A 156 -0.13 -28.72 7.05
C LEU A 156 0.34 -30.12 6.62
N GLN A 157 1.18 -30.80 7.43
CA GLN A 157 1.66 -32.15 7.11
C GLN A 157 0.62 -33.24 7.38
N SER A 158 -0.37 -33.00 8.27
CA SER A 158 -1.39 -33.99 8.67
C SER A 158 -2.52 -34.13 7.66
N VAL A 159 -2.68 -33.20 6.72
CA VAL A 159 -3.80 -33.18 5.76
C VAL A 159 -3.32 -33.40 4.32
N PRO A 160 -4.18 -33.90 3.41
CA PRO A 160 -3.77 -34.15 2.02
C PRO A 160 -3.50 -32.87 1.22
N PRO A 161 -2.63 -32.95 0.20
CA PRO A 161 -2.29 -31.79 -0.67
C PRO A 161 -3.28 -31.61 -1.83
N PHE A 162 -4.45 -32.19 -1.76
CA PHE A 162 -5.49 -32.08 -2.77
C PHE A 162 -6.74 -31.42 -2.20
N LEU A 163 -7.24 -30.41 -2.91
CA LEU A 163 -8.45 -29.69 -2.56
C LEU A 163 -9.10 -29.14 -3.83
N GLU A 164 -10.35 -29.47 -4.05
CA GLU A 164 -11.17 -28.80 -5.06
C GLU A 164 -11.60 -27.43 -4.56
N ALA A 165 -11.51 -26.44 -5.44
CA ALA A 165 -11.97 -25.09 -5.13
C ALA A 165 -13.49 -25.07 -4.93
N ALA A 166 -13.94 -24.28 -3.97
CA ALA A 166 -15.37 -24.04 -3.78
C ALA A 166 -15.96 -23.36 -5.02
N GLU A 167 -17.21 -23.65 -5.31
CA GLU A 167 -17.99 -23.05 -6.40
C GLU A 167 -18.41 -21.62 -6.02
N THR A 168 -17.46 -20.69 -6.10
CA THR A 168 -17.71 -19.27 -5.85
C THR A 168 -18.09 -18.54 -7.12
N SER A 169 -18.92 -17.49 -6.99
CA SER A 169 -19.12 -16.49 -8.01
C SER A 169 -17.92 -15.56 -8.08
N ARG A 170 -17.67 -14.96 -9.25
CA ARG A 170 -16.70 -13.87 -9.38
C ARG A 170 -17.01 -12.69 -8.47
N ASP A 171 -18.27 -12.52 -8.10
CA ASP A 171 -18.80 -11.43 -7.29
C ASP A 171 -18.89 -11.78 -5.79
N ASP A 172 -18.51 -13.00 -5.38
CA ASP A 172 -18.38 -13.34 -3.97
C ASP A 172 -17.17 -12.62 -3.33
N ALA A 173 -17.30 -12.29 -2.04
CA ALA A 173 -16.21 -11.69 -1.28
C ALA A 173 -15.05 -12.69 -1.11
N ALA A 174 -13.86 -12.31 -1.60
CA ALA A 174 -12.65 -13.14 -1.53
C ALA A 174 -11.75 -12.78 -0.36
N PHE A 175 -11.59 -11.49 -0.11
CA PHE A 175 -10.75 -10.98 0.97
C PHE A 175 -11.16 -9.55 1.36
N TRP A 176 -10.69 -9.12 2.54
CA TRP A 176 -10.84 -7.73 2.98
C TRP A 176 -9.48 -7.15 3.33
N LEU A 177 -9.32 -5.86 3.07
CA LEU A 177 -8.17 -5.11 3.54
C LEU A 177 -8.64 -3.98 4.46
N TYR A 178 -7.98 -3.82 5.60
CA TYR A 178 -8.28 -2.71 6.48
C TYR A 178 -7.52 -1.46 6.08
N SER A 179 -8.26 -0.40 5.75
CA SER A 179 -7.70 0.92 5.50
C SER A 179 -7.87 1.84 6.72
N SER A 180 -6.82 2.62 7.01
CA SER A 180 -6.88 3.66 8.04
C SER A 180 -7.56 4.91 7.46
N GLY A 181 -8.66 5.33 8.07
CA GLY A 181 -9.28 6.63 7.75
C GLY A 181 -8.55 7.76 8.46
N THR A 182 -8.47 8.94 7.84
CA THR A 182 -7.94 10.18 8.47
C THR A 182 -8.79 10.64 9.67
N THR A 183 -9.98 10.09 9.85
CA THR A 183 -11.00 10.55 10.83
C THR A 183 -11.73 9.40 11.52
N GLY A 184 -11.06 8.35 12.02
CA GLY A 184 -11.76 7.33 12.79
C GLY A 184 -11.14 5.93 12.74
N SER A 185 -11.87 4.95 13.29
CA SER A 185 -11.45 3.55 13.33
C SER A 185 -11.23 2.97 11.93
N PRO A 186 -10.30 2.01 11.78
CA PRO A 186 -10.07 1.30 10.52
C PRO A 186 -11.36 0.70 9.95
N LYS A 187 -11.44 0.64 8.63
CA LYS A 187 -12.59 0.14 7.89
C LYS A 187 -12.17 -1.04 7.01
N GLY A 188 -12.92 -2.13 7.04
CA GLY A 188 -12.71 -3.29 6.17
C GLY A 188 -13.24 -2.98 4.76
N VAL A 189 -12.34 -2.93 3.79
CA VAL A 189 -12.64 -2.76 2.37
C VAL A 189 -12.84 -4.14 1.77
N ILE A 190 -14.01 -4.40 1.23
CA ILE A 190 -14.37 -5.72 0.68
C ILE A 190 -13.84 -5.83 -0.75
N HIS A 191 -13.20 -6.94 -1.09
CA HIS A 191 -12.76 -7.27 -2.44
C HIS A 191 -13.31 -8.61 -2.90
N LEU A 192 -13.68 -8.66 -4.17
CA LEU A 192 -14.33 -9.78 -4.82
C LEU A 192 -13.29 -10.69 -5.50
N HIS A 193 -13.70 -11.89 -5.89
CA HIS A 193 -12.78 -12.85 -6.54
C HIS A 193 -12.20 -12.33 -7.86
N HIS A 194 -12.92 -11.49 -8.60
CA HIS A 194 -12.44 -10.94 -9.87
C HIS A 194 -11.49 -9.73 -9.73
N ASP A 195 -11.50 -9.02 -8.61
CA ASP A 195 -10.78 -7.75 -8.44
C ASP A 195 -9.28 -7.89 -8.69
N MET A 196 -8.65 -8.96 -8.18
CA MET A 196 -7.22 -9.20 -8.40
C MET A 196 -6.88 -9.45 -9.86
N ILE A 197 -7.79 -10.07 -10.63
CA ILE A 197 -7.60 -10.33 -12.06
C ILE A 197 -7.64 -9.01 -12.82
N VAL A 198 -8.63 -8.17 -12.53
CA VAL A 198 -8.80 -6.84 -13.15
C VAL A 198 -7.56 -5.98 -12.90
N ALA A 199 -7.14 -5.86 -11.65
CA ALA A 199 -5.98 -5.06 -11.26
C ALA A 199 -4.68 -5.60 -11.89
N ALA A 200 -4.45 -6.92 -11.87
CA ALA A 200 -3.25 -7.52 -12.45
C ALA A 200 -3.22 -7.42 -13.98
N ASP A 201 -4.33 -7.66 -14.66
CA ASP A 201 -4.37 -7.58 -16.12
C ASP A 201 -4.26 -6.13 -16.63
N GLY A 202 -4.80 -5.16 -15.90
CA GLY A 202 -4.68 -3.73 -16.22
C GLY A 202 -3.28 -3.19 -15.93
N TYR A 203 -2.80 -3.40 -14.71
CA TYR A 203 -1.55 -2.80 -14.26
C TYR A 203 -0.33 -3.68 -14.54
N ALA A 204 -0.26 -4.88 -13.98
CA ALA A 204 0.93 -5.70 -14.11
C ALA A 204 1.21 -6.11 -15.56
N LYS A 205 0.20 -6.58 -16.32
CA LYS A 205 0.40 -7.04 -17.69
C LYS A 205 0.42 -5.91 -18.73
N LYS A 206 -0.58 -5.01 -18.72
CA LYS A 206 -0.74 -4.01 -19.80
C LYS A 206 0.04 -2.71 -19.55
N THR A 207 0.34 -2.37 -18.29
CA THR A 207 1.05 -1.13 -17.95
C THR A 207 2.53 -1.38 -17.68
N LEU A 208 2.88 -2.38 -16.85
CA LEU A 208 4.27 -2.70 -16.48
C LEU A 208 4.92 -3.74 -17.44
N ASP A 209 4.15 -4.39 -18.29
CA ASP A 209 4.60 -5.47 -19.16
C ASP A 209 5.35 -6.57 -18.40
N LEU A 210 4.76 -7.02 -17.29
CA LEU A 210 5.31 -8.11 -16.50
C LEU A 210 5.07 -9.45 -17.21
N ASN A 211 6.03 -10.33 -17.08
CA ASN A 211 5.98 -11.66 -17.68
C ASN A 211 6.58 -12.74 -16.77
N GLU A 212 6.56 -13.97 -17.21
CA GLU A 212 6.98 -15.14 -16.45
C GLU A 212 8.48 -15.20 -16.08
N PHE A 213 9.30 -14.30 -16.62
CA PHE A 213 10.73 -14.21 -16.30
C PHE A 213 11.02 -13.12 -15.27
N ASP A 214 10.00 -12.37 -14.82
CA ASP A 214 10.18 -11.33 -13.85
C ASP A 214 10.22 -11.89 -12.42
N LEU A 215 11.13 -11.32 -11.64
CA LEU A 215 11.25 -11.53 -10.21
C LEU A 215 10.92 -10.21 -9.52
N SER A 216 9.80 -10.18 -8.81
CA SER A 216 9.29 -9.01 -8.09
C SER A 216 9.86 -8.93 -6.68
N PHE A 217 10.20 -7.71 -6.23
CA PHE A 217 10.53 -7.42 -4.83
C PHE A 217 9.85 -6.12 -4.39
N SER A 218 9.19 -6.14 -3.24
CA SER A 218 8.51 -4.96 -2.68
C SER A 218 8.90 -4.71 -1.23
N VAL A 219 9.14 -3.43 -0.88
CA VAL A 219 9.29 -3.01 0.52
C VAL A 219 7.94 -2.89 1.23
N ALA A 220 6.86 -2.65 0.47
CA ALA A 220 5.51 -2.63 1.01
C ALA A 220 5.06 -4.05 1.38
N LYS A 221 4.47 -4.19 2.57
CA LYS A 221 4.13 -5.49 3.16
C LYS A 221 2.84 -6.07 2.59
N LEU A 222 2.71 -7.40 2.61
CA LEU A 222 1.59 -8.18 2.05
C LEU A 222 0.22 -7.83 2.65
N PHE A 223 0.16 -7.29 3.85
CA PHE A 223 -1.10 -6.86 4.46
C PHE A 223 -1.60 -5.49 3.96
N PHE A 224 -0.87 -4.80 3.08
CA PHE A 224 -1.32 -3.61 2.35
C PHE A 224 -1.69 -3.95 0.92
N ALA A 225 -2.68 -3.26 0.37
CA ALA A 225 -3.12 -3.43 -1.02
C ALA A 225 -1.96 -3.36 -2.02
N TYR A 226 -1.11 -2.34 -1.89
CA TYR A 226 0.07 -2.15 -2.72
C TYR A 226 1.05 -3.33 -2.64
N GLY A 227 1.44 -3.73 -1.42
CA GLY A 227 2.37 -4.85 -1.22
C GLY A 227 1.79 -6.19 -1.65
N LEU A 228 0.48 -6.41 -1.42
CA LEU A 228 -0.23 -7.62 -1.81
C LEU A 228 -0.18 -7.84 -3.34
N GLY A 229 -0.41 -6.77 -4.11
CA GLY A 229 -0.29 -6.85 -5.57
C GLY A 229 1.14 -7.12 -6.01
N ASN A 230 2.05 -6.27 -5.57
CA ASN A 230 3.45 -6.29 -5.98
C ASN A 230 4.14 -7.63 -5.74
N SER A 231 3.90 -8.23 -4.56
CA SER A 231 4.63 -9.42 -4.10
C SER A 231 3.82 -10.72 -4.17
N LEU A 232 2.52 -10.65 -4.47
CA LEU A 232 1.73 -11.88 -4.48
C LEU A 232 0.96 -12.05 -5.79
N TYR A 233 -0.13 -11.33 -6.02
CA TYR A 233 -0.99 -11.69 -7.14
C TYR A 233 -0.50 -11.17 -8.51
N PHE A 234 0.37 -10.16 -8.60
CA PHE A 234 0.97 -9.73 -9.87
C PHE A 234 1.96 -10.77 -10.42
N PRO A 235 3.01 -11.15 -9.66
CA PRO A 235 3.92 -12.19 -10.15
C PRO A 235 3.19 -13.51 -10.42
N LEU A 236 2.27 -13.95 -9.55
CA LEU A 236 1.52 -15.17 -9.79
C LEU A 236 0.60 -15.07 -11.02
N ARG A 237 0.06 -13.90 -11.35
CA ARG A 237 -0.79 -13.73 -12.55
C ARG A 237 -0.04 -13.94 -13.85
N VAL A 238 1.24 -13.65 -13.89
CA VAL A 238 2.08 -13.77 -15.07
C VAL A 238 2.96 -15.04 -15.09
N GLY A 239 2.94 -15.82 -14.02
CA GLY A 239 3.79 -17.02 -13.87
C GLY A 239 5.25 -16.69 -13.53
N GLY A 240 5.50 -15.49 -13.02
CA GLY A 240 6.78 -15.04 -12.48
C GLY A 240 7.01 -15.48 -11.03
N ALA A 241 7.92 -14.80 -10.33
CA ALA A 241 8.20 -15.10 -8.93
C ALA A 241 8.31 -13.81 -8.09
N SER A 242 8.29 -13.95 -6.77
CA SER A 242 8.53 -12.84 -5.84
C SER A 242 9.55 -13.18 -4.76
N VAL A 243 10.27 -12.16 -4.29
CA VAL A 243 11.09 -12.22 -3.09
C VAL A 243 10.31 -11.62 -1.94
N LEU A 244 10.16 -12.34 -0.85
CA LEU A 244 9.57 -11.88 0.40
C LEU A 244 10.66 -11.55 1.42
N LEU A 245 10.54 -10.39 2.08
CA LEU A 245 11.42 -9.93 3.13
C LEU A 245 10.61 -9.80 4.43
N PRO A 246 10.72 -10.75 5.38
CA PRO A 246 9.98 -10.71 6.65
C PRO A 246 10.34 -9.51 7.52
N GLU A 247 11.60 -9.10 7.51
CA GLU A 247 12.17 -8.05 8.34
C GLU A 247 11.74 -6.66 7.88
N LYS A 248 12.14 -5.64 8.67
CA LYS A 248 11.97 -4.24 8.26
C LYS A 248 12.84 -3.95 7.04
N PRO A 249 12.29 -3.29 6.00
CA PRO A 249 13.02 -3.00 4.77
C PRO A 249 13.93 -1.77 4.93
N LEU A 250 14.90 -1.86 5.83
CA LEU A 250 15.96 -0.86 5.97
C LEU A 250 16.90 -0.91 4.75
N PRO A 251 17.62 0.18 4.42
CA PRO A 251 18.43 0.25 3.20
C PRO A 251 19.40 -0.93 3.02
N ASP A 252 20.11 -1.34 4.07
CA ASP A 252 21.04 -2.47 4.00
C ASP A 252 20.31 -3.78 3.66
N ALA A 253 19.20 -4.08 4.34
CA ALA A 253 18.41 -5.28 4.06
C ALA A 253 17.82 -5.27 2.64
N VAL A 254 17.43 -4.09 2.13
CA VAL A 254 16.95 -3.95 0.74
C VAL A 254 18.08 -4.22 -0.24
N PHE A 255 19.28 -3.65 -0.01
CA PHE A 255 20.43 -3.90 -0.88
C PHE A 255 20.89 -5.36 -0.84
N ASP A 256 20.87 -6.01 0.33
CA ASP A 256 21.15 -7.45 0.45
C ASP A 256 20.19 -8.29 -0.40
N VAL A 257 18.90 -7.97 -0.41
CA VAL A 257 17.92 -8.62 -1.29
C VAL A 257 18.23 -8.36 -2.76
N LEU A 258 18.53 -7.11 -3.13
CA LEU A 258 18.86 -6.76 -4.52
C LEU A 258 20.13 -7.50 -4.99
N ASP A 259 21.13 -7.65 -4.13
CA ASP A 259 22.39 -8.33 -4.47
C ASP A 259 22.23 -9.86 -4.51
N LYS A 260 21.52 -10.43 -3.54
CA LYS A 260 21.34 -11.88 -3.42
C LYS A 260 20.45 -12.46 -4.50
N TYR A 261 19.26 -11.84 -4.71
CA TYR A 261 18.23 -12.42 -5.57
C TYR A 261 18.17 -11.81 -6.96
N GLN A 262 18.75 -10.64 -7.17
CA GLN A 262 18.74 -9.93 -8.45
C GLN A 262 17.33 -9.76 -9.04
N PRO A 263 16.36 -9.16 -8.30
CA PRO A 263 15.00 -8.95 -8.82
C PRO A 263 15.03 -8.06 -10.06
N THR A 264 14.02 -8.22 -10.92
CA THR A 264 13.87 -7.44 -12.16
C THR A 264 12.92 -6.26 -11.97
N VAL A 265 12.02 -6.35 -10.98
CA VAL A 265 11.04 -5.31 -10.67
C VAL A 265 11.11 -4.98 -9.18
N PHE A 266 11.34 -3.71 -8.89
CA PHE A 266 11.45 -3.21 -7.51
C PHE A 266 10.35 -2.21 -7.20
N TYR A 267 9.54 -2.54 -6.20
CA TYR A 267 8.45 -1.69 -5.71
C TYR A 267 8.83 -1.06 -4.38
N SER A 268 8.70 0.25 -4.28
CA SER A 268 9.03 0.96 -3.05
C SER A 268 8.08 2.17 -2.84
N VAL A 269 8.39 2.99 -1.87
CA VAL A 269 7.67 4.21 -1.53
C VAL A 269 8.64 5.39 -1.48
N PRO A 270 8.19 6.64 -1.65
CA PRO A 270 9.08 7.80 -1.76
C PRO A 270 10.12 7.93 -0.63
N ILE A 271 9.70 7.73 0.62
CA ILE A 271 10.60 7.80 1.77
C ILE A 271 11.70 6.72 1.72
N SER A 272 11.36 5.52 1.27
CA SER A 272 12.34 4.44 1.11
C SER A 272 13.31 4.73 -0.03
N TYR A 273 12.84 5.27 -1.17
CA TYR A 273 13.70 5.72 -2.26
C TYR A 273 14.70 6.79 -1.81
N ALA A 274 14.25 7.76 -1.00
CA ALA A 274 15.12 8.79 -0.43
C ALA A 274 16.20 8.18 0.48
N ALA A 275 15.83 7.26 1.36
CA ALA A 275 16.77 6.57 2.26
C ALA A 275 17.78 5.69 1.50
N LEU A 276 17.31 4.99 0.45
CA LEU A 276 18.16 4.19 -0.42
C LEU A 276 19.16 5.04 -1.21
N LEU A 277 18.74 6.22 -1.71
CA LEU A 277 19.65 7.17 -2.36
C LEU A 277 20.78 7.61 -1.42
N GLN A 278 20.44 8.00 -0.19
CA GLN A 278 21.45 8.39 0.81
C GLN A 278 22.42 7.24 1.13
N ALA A 279 21.90 6.03 1.35
CA ALA A 279 22.73 4.87 1.66
C ALA A 279 23.60 4.48 0.46
N ALA A 280 23.07 4.55 -0.77
CA ALA A 280 23.82 4.31 -1.99
C ALA A 280 24.95 5.34 -2.21
N GLU A 281 24.71 6.60 -1.89
CA GLU A 281 25.71 7.66 -1.97
C GLU A 281 26.87 7.41 -1.00
N LYS A 282 26.56 7.10 0.27
CA LYS A 282 27.55 6.76 1.29
C LYS A 282 28.38 5.52 0.92
N ALA A 283 27.76 4.52 0.29
CA ALA A 283 28.41 3.27 -0.11
C ALA A 283 29.08 3.31 -1.51
N GLY A 284 28.94 4.41 -2.26
CA GLY A 284 29.40 4.50 -3.65
C GLY A 284 28.70 3.54 -4.60
N ARG A 285 27.44 3.17 -4.31
CA ARG A 285 26.67 2.21 -5.11
C ARG A 285 26.04 2.91 -6.33
N GLU A 286 26.29 2.35 -7.53
CA GLU A 286 25.80 2.90 -8.80
C GLU A 286 24.94 1.90 -9.59
N SER A 287 24.61 0.73 -9.00
CA SER A 287 23.85 -0.32 -9.69
C SER A 287 22.81 -0.95 -8.78
N LEU A 288 21.68 -1.31 -9.39
CA LEU A 288 20.58 -2.09 -8.78
C LEU A 288 20.57 -3.55 -9.31
N GLY A 289 21.68 -4.03 -9.88
CA GLY A 289 21.74 -5.35 -10.45
C GLY A 289 20.87 -5.51 -11.70
N ARG A 290 19.89 -6.43 -11.66
CA ARG A 290 19.00 -6.74 -12.81
C ARG A 290 17.69 -5.95 -12.82
N VAL A 291 17.51 -4.98 -11.90
CA VAL A 291 16.27 -4.19 -11.83
C VAL A 291 16.08 -3.41 -13.14
N ARG A 292 15.01 -3.71 -13.85
CA ARG A 292 14.58 -3.03 -15.09
C ARG A 292 13.47 -2.01 -14.85
N LEU A 293 12.69 -2.17 -13.78
CA LEU A 293 11.58 -1.30 -13.40
C LEU A 293 11.64 -0.99 -11.91
N CYS A 294 11.45 0.29 -11.58
CA CYS A 294 11.15 0.75 -10.24
C CYS A 294 9.75 1.36 -10.20
N VAL A 295 8.97 1.06 -9.18
CA VAL A 295 7.59 1.56 -9.02
C VAL A 295 7.46 2.25 -7.68
N SER A 296 6.77 3.39 -7.63
CA SER A 296 6.45 4.13 -6.43
C SER A 296 4.95 4.35 -6.31
N ALA A 297 4.42 4.20 -5.11
CA ALA A 297 3.04 4.58 -4.77
C ALA A 297 2.92 4.89 -3.28
N GLY A 298 1.69 5.20 -2.83
CA GLY A 298 1.38 5.50 -1.45
C GLY A 298 1.45 6.98 -1.11
N GLU A 299 2.42 7.70 -1.68
CA GLU A 299 2.60 9.15 -1.58
C GLU A 299 3.08 9.68 -2.93
N PRO A 300 2.88 10.97 -3.24
CA PRO A 300 3.44 11.57 -4.46
C PRO A 300 4.97 11.48 -4.46
N LEU A 301 5.54 11.03 -5.56
CA LEU A 301 7.00 10.97 -5.70
C LEU A 301 7.57 12.36 -6.00
N PRO A 302 8.43 12.94 -5.13
CA PRO A 302 9.10 14.20 -5.42
C PRO A 302 9.95 14.10 -6.69
N LYS A 303 9.83 15.11 -7.57
CA LYS A 303 10.59 15.18 -8.83
C LYS A 303 12.10 15.05 -8.60
N ALA A 304 12.61 15.67 -7.53
CA ALA A 304 14.03 15.61 -7.18
C ALA A 304 14.50 14.18 -6.87
N ILE A 305 13.66 13.33 -6.24
CA ILE A 305 13.99 11.92 -5.99
C ILE A 305 14.00 11.14 -7.29
N PHE A 306 12.99 11.36 -8.16
CA PHE A 306 12.92 10.74 -9.49
C PHE A 306 14.18 11.03 -10.31
N GLU A 307 14.58 12.31 -10.41
CA GLU A 307 15.74 12.73 -11.20
C GLU A 307 17.05 12.16 -10.66
N LYS A 308 17.30 12.27 -9.34
CA LYS A 308 18.50 11.73 -8.71
C LYS A 308 18.60 10.20 -8.83
N TRP A 309 17.47 9.51 -8.72
CA TRP A 309 17.44 8.05 -8.88
C TRP A 309 17.79 7.64 -10.30
N LYS A 310 17.18 8.30 -11.29
CA LYS A 310 17.45 8.08 -12.72
C LYS A 310 18.89 8.40 -13.09
N GLU A 311 19.43 9.51 -12.58
CA GLU A 311 20.84 9.89 -12.79
C GLU A 311 21.80 8.85 -12.23
N ARG A 312 21.55 8.37 -11.00
CA ARG A 312 22.46 7.44 -10.31
C ARG A 312 22.38 6.01 -10.86
N PHE A 313 21.19 5.50 -11.09
CA PHE A 313 21.00 4.07 -11.40
C PHE A 313 20.57 3.80 -12.86
N GLY A 314 20.26 4.81 -13.63
CA GLY A 314 19.79 4.67 -15.03
C GLY A 314 18.39 4.07 -15.16
N VAL A 315 17.65 3.87 -14.06
CA VAL A 315 16.31 3.28 -14.04
C VAL A 315 15.28 4.32 -13.60
N GLU A 316 14.17 4.43 -14.35
CA GLU A 316 13.06 5.33 -14.01
C GLU A 316 12.22 4.78 -12.88
N ILE A 317 11.71 5.67 -12.01
CA ILE A 317 10.67 5.32 -11.03
C ILE A 317 9.31 5.65 -11.65
N LEU A 318 8.46 4.64 -11.77
CA LEU A 318 7.08 4.80 -12.23
C LEU A 318 6.19 5.16 -11.05
N ASP A 319 5.93 6.46 -10.87
CA ASP A 319 4.99 6.92 -9.84
C ASP A 319 3.56 6.61 -10.24
N GLY A 320 2.73 6.21 -9.26
CA GLY A 320 1.33 5.89 -9.46
C GLY A 320 0.49 6.16 -8.21
N ILE A 321 -0.80 6.43 -8.43
CA ILE A 321 -1.77 6.52 -7.34
C ILE A 321 -2.52 5.22 -7.18
N GLU A 322 -2.61 4.78 -5.93
CA GLU A 322 -3.39 3.63 -5.48
C GLU A 322 -4.34 4.01 -4.36
N THR A 323 -5.42 3.29 -4.24
CA THR A 323 -6.23 3.29 -3.02
C THR A 323 -6.71 1.87 -2.73
N THR A 324 -6.84 1.53 -1.44
CA THR A 324 -7.35 0.22 -1.03
C THR A 324 -8.70 -0.06 -1.66
N GLU A 325 -9.54 0.96 -1.84
CA GLU A 325 -10.88 0.85 -2.40
C GLU A 325 -10.94 0.49 -3.90
N VAL A 326 -9.82 0.66 -4.62
CA VAL A 326 -9.66 0.25 -6.03
C VAL A 326 -8.74 -0.96 -6.14
N LEU A 327 -8.23 -1.43 -5.02
CA LEU A 327 -7.29 -2.54 -4.80
C LEU A 327 -5.84 -2.21 -5.12
N HIS A 328 -5.54 -1.49 -6.20
CA HIS A 328 -4.16 -1.18 -6.59
C HIS A 328 -4.07 0.13 -7.38
N ILE A 329 -2.95 0.32 -8.09
CA ILE A 329 -2.68 1.50 -8.91
C ILE A 329 -3.64 1.56 -10.11
N PHE A 330 -4.27 2.72 -10.31
CA PHE A 330 -5.22 2.99 -11.39
C PHE A 330 -4.83 4.19 -12.29
N ILE A 331 -3.85 4.99 -11.88
CA ILE A 331 -3.14 5.97 -12.71
C ILE A 331 -1.64 5.79 -12.42
N SER A 332 -0.79 5.71 -13.45
CA SER A 332 0.64 5.47 -13.32
C SER A 332 1.46 6.03 -14.48
N ASN A 333 2.69 6.41 -14.20
CA ASN A 333 3.70 6.52 -15.23
C ASN A 333 3.94 5.15 -15.90
N ARG A 334 4.46 5.17 -17.13
CA ARG A 334 4.73 3.98 -17.94
C ARG A 334 6.22 3.87 -18.27
N PRO A 335 6.72 2.65 -18.48
CA PRO A 335 8.11 2.45 -18.88
C PRO A 335 8.45 3.25 -20.16
N GLY A 336 9.54 4.01 -20.11
CA GLY A 336 10.01 4.84 -21.22
C GLY A 336 9.26 6.16 -21.44
N GLU A 337 8.17 6.39 -20.72
CA GLU A 337 7.36 7.63 -20.78
C GLU A 337 7.26 8.34 -19.43
N ALA A 338 8.02 7.91 -18.42
CA ALA A 338 7.90 8.42 -17.07
C ALA A 338 8.35 9.90 -16.97
N ARG A 339 7.53 10.71 -16.29
CA ARG A 339 7.80 12.14 -16.04
C ARG A 339 7.81 12.41 -14.54
N GLY A 340 8.94 12.89 -14.04
CA GLY A 340 9.08 13.30 -12.64
C GLY A 340 8.11 14.43 -12.28
N GLY A 341 7.39 14.27 -11.15
CA GLY A 341 6.39 15.22 -10.68
C GLY A 341 4.98 15.02 -11.26
N THR A 342 4.76 13.96 -12.05
CA THR A 342 3.44 13.55 -12.51
C THR A 342 3.10 12.14 -12.01
N THR A 343 1.82 11.86 -11.85
CA THR A 343 1.34 10.50 -11.54
C THR A 343 1.18 9.64 -12.81
N GLY A 344 1.38 10.22 -14.01
CA GLY A 344 1.29 9.50 -15.27
C GLY A 344 -0.10 9.51 -15.90
N ARG A 345 -0.51 8.38 -16.49
CA ARG A 345 -1.76 8.23 -17.25
C ARG A 345 -2.63 7.12 -16.67
N VAL A 346 -3.91 7.11 -17.04
CA VAL A 346 -4.86 6.08 -16.60
C VAL A 346 -4.42 4.67 -17.00
N VAL A 347 -4.55 3.73 -16.07
CA VAL A 347 -4.32 2.30 -16.29
C VAL A 347 -5.48 1.71 -17.11
N PRO A 348 -5.24 0.84 -18.10
CA PRO A 348 -6.29 0.21 -18.87
C PRO A 348 -7.31 -0.54 -17.98
N GLY A 349 -8.60 -0.26 -18.18
CA GLY A 349 -9.70 -0.83 -17.40
C GLY A 349 -10.31 0.14 -16.39
N TYR A 350 -9.73 1.32 -16.21
CA TYR A 350 -10.27 2.37 -15.35
C TYR A 350 -10.66 3.61 -16.14
N ASP A 351 -11.68 4.32 -15.63
CA ASP A 351 -12.13 5.61 -16.14
C ASP A 351 -12.01 6.65 -15.03
N PRO A 352 -11.14 7.66 -15.16
CA PRO A 352 -11.03 8.77 -14.22
C PRO A 352 -11.89 9.96 -14.65
N ARG A 353 -12.41 10.71 -13.68
CA ARG A 353 -13.03 12.03 -13.88
C ARG A 353 -12.46 13.02 -12.87
N ILE A 354 -12.20 14.23 -13.32
CA ILE A 354 -11.86 15.36 -12.45
C ILE A 354 -13.08 16.29 -12.43
N VAL A 355 -13.66 16.46 -11.25
CA VAL A 355 -14.94 17.18 -11.11
C VAL A 355 -14.84 18.34 -10.12
N ASP A 356 -15.71 19.34 -10.32
CA ASP A 356 -15.95 20.44 -9.38
C ASP A 356 -16.71 19.97 -8.12
N ASP A 357 -17.02 20.89 -7.21
CA ASP A 357 -17.71 20.60 -5.95
C ASP A 357 -19.18 20.20 -6.12
N ILE A 358 -19.75 20.36 -7.32
CA ILE A 358 -21.13 19.94 -7.67
C ILE A 358 -21.17 18.77 -8.67
N GLY A 359 -19.99 18.20 -9.01
CA GLY A 359 -19.89 16.98 -9.80
C GLY A 359 -19.81 17.16 -11.32
N HIS A 360 -19.61 18.37 -11.82
CA HIS A 360 -19.39 18.63 -13.25
C HIS A 360 -17.91 18.39 -13.61
N ASP A 361 -17.67 17.80 -14.79
CA ASP A 361 -16.33 17.61 -15.31
C ASP A 361 -15.62 18.95 -15.53
N LEU A 362 -14.38 19.00 -15.09
CA LEU A 362 -13.50 20.15 -15.29
C LEU A 362 -12.64 19.97 -16.56
N PRO A 363 -12.41 21.05 -17.31
CA PRO A 363 -11.45 21.01 -18.42
C PRO A 363 -10.01 20.82 -17.91
N PRO A 364 -9.07 20.40 -18.81
CA PRO A 364 -7.66 20.35 -18.47
C PRO A 364 -7.15 21.60 -17.73
N GLU A 365 -6.04 21.46 -17.01
CA GLU A 365 -5.40 22.52 -16.19
C GLU A 365 -6.22 23.02 -14.98
N ASN A 366 -7.38 22.41 -14.70
CA ASN A 366 -8.21 22.78 -13.55
C ASN A 366 -8.19 21.71 -12.47
N VAL A 367 -7.92 22.14 -11.22
CA VAL A 367 -7.86 21.24 -10.06
C VAL A 367 -9.28 20.89 -9.58
N GLY A 368 -9.58 19.60 -9.48
CA GLY A 368 -10.87 19.08 -9.00
C GLY A 368 -10.74 17.80 -8.20
N ALA A 369 -11.87 17.26 -7.75
CA ALA A 369 -11.93 15.96 -7.09
C ALA A 369 -11.75 14.84 -8.13
N LEU A 370 -10.85 13.88 -7.82
CA LEU A 370 -10.65 12.71 -8.65
C LEU A 370 -11.68 11.63 -8.30
N LEU A 371 -12.54 11.33 -9.25
CA LEU A 371 -13.42 10.17 -9.23
C LEU A 371 -12.83 9.08 -10.13
N ILE A 372 -12.98 7.82 -9.72
CA ILE A 372 -12.51 6.68 -10.51
C ILE A 372 -13.60 5.61 -10.61
N ARG A 373 -13.70 4.97 -11.77
CA ARG A 373 -14.55 3.81 -12.05
C ARG A 373 -13.71 2.69 -12.62
N GLY A 374 -14.02 1.46 -12.27
CA GLY A 374 -13.38 0.23 -12.77
C GLY A 374 -13.88 -0.98 -12.01
N ASP A 375 -13.71 -2.17 -12.60
CA ASP A 375 -14.33 -3.39 -12.07
C ASP A 375 -13.69 -3.92 -10.77
N SER A 376 -12.51 -3.42 -10.35
CA SER A 376 -11.92 -3.75 -9.05
C SER A 376 -12.30 -2.77 -7.94
N VAL A 377 -13.20 -1.83 -8.21
CA VAL A 377 -13.72 -0.92 -7.18
C VAL A 377 -14.54 -1.72 -6.18
N THR A 378 -14.22 -1.54 -4.89
CA THR A 378 -14.91 -2.25 -3.80
C THR A 378 -16.43 -2.06 -3.87
N PRO A 379 -17.23 -3.09 -3.57
CA PRO A 379 -18.67 -2.93 -3.41
C PRO A 379 -19.04 -2.15 -2.13
N GLY A 380 -18.11 -1.98 -1.19
CA GLY A 380 -18.34 -1.21 0.03
C GLY A 380 -17.43 -1.56 1.19
N TYR A 381 -17.70 -0.86 2.28
CA TYR A 381 -17.04 -1.11 3.56
C TYR A 381 -17.90 -2.00 4.45
N TRP A 382 -17.26 -2.97 5.08
CA TRP A 382 -17.94 -3.84 6.03
C TRP A 382 -18.56 -3.06 7.19
N ASN A 383 -19.88 -3.24 7.38
CA ASN A 383 -20.67 -2.59 8.45
C ASN A 383 -20.49 -1.06 8.57
N LYS A 384 -20.18 -0.35 7.48
CA LYS A 384 -20.00 1.11 7.46
C LYS A 384 -20.91 1.74 6.38
N HIS A 385 -22.22 1.55 6.48
CA HIS A 385 -23.20 1.99 5.50
C HIS A 385 -23.07 3.47 5.09
N ASP A 386 -23.01 4.37 6.06
CA ASP A 386 -22.93 5.81 5.78
C ASP A 386 -21.63 6.20 5.08
N ARG A 387 -20.54 5.51 5.39
CA ARG A 387 -19.25 5.73 4.72
C ARG A 387 -19.27 5.19 3.30
N THR A 388 -19.82 4.00 3.10
CA THR A 388 -20.01 3.43 1.76
C THR A 388 -20.77 4.40 0.86
N LYS A 389 -21.90 4.92 1.30
CA LYS A 389 -22.71 5.87 0.53
C LYS A 389 -22.02 7.22 0.25
N LYS A 390 -21.13 7.67 1.12
CA LYS A 390 -20.39 8.92 0.93
C LYS A 390 -19.19 8.76 0.01
N THR A 391 -18.67 7.54 -0.12
CA THR A 391 -17.47 7.27 -0.91
C THR A 391 -17.82 6.69 -2.29
N ILE A 392 -18.85 5.82 -2.36
CA ILE A 392 -19.30 5.19 -3.60
C ILE A 392 -20.50 5.96 -4.15
N LEU A 393 -20.30 6.57 -5.30
CA LEU A 393 -21.26 7.45 -6.00
C LEU A 393 -21.76 6.77 -7.29
N GLY A 394 -22.65 5.80 -7.16
CA GLY A 394 -23.05 4.93 -8.26
C GLY A 394 -21.92 3.99 -8.68
N GLU A 395 -21.44 4.10 -9.92
CA GLU A 395 -20.28 3.32 -10.42
C GLU A 395 -18.92 3.97 -10.10
N TRP A 396 -18.94 5.17 -9.51
CA TRP A 396 -17.74 5.97 -9.24
C TRP A 396 -17.36 5.91 -7.77
N ILE A 397 -16.07 5.96 -7.50
CA ILE A 397 -15.56 6.18 -6.15
C ILE A 397 -14.90 7.54 -6.06
N ASP A 398 -15.21 8.30 -4.99
CA ASP A 398 -14.49 9.52 -4.63
C ASP A 398 -13.21 9.12 -3.88
N THR A 399 -12.05 9.32 -4.54
CA THR A 399 -10.74 9.01 -3.96
C THR A 399 -10.36 9.95 -2.81
N ARG A 400 -11.06 11.07 -2.66
CA ARG A 400 -10.73 12.18 -1.75
C ARG A 400 -9.42 12.89 -2.11
N ASP A 401 -8.85 12.60 -3.26
CA ASP A 401 -7.67 13.27 -3.79
C ASP A 401 -8.07 14.33 -4.81
N LYS A 402 -7.33 15.42 -4.85
CA LYS A 402 -7.48 16.49 -5.85
C LYS A 402 -6.39 16.34 -6.90
N PHE A 403 -6.82 16.42 -8.15
CA PHE A 403 -5.97 16.26 -9.33
C PHE A 403 -6.31 17.30 -10.39
N TRP A 404 -5.39 17.52 -11.30
CA TRP A 404 -5.63 18.14 -12.59
C TRP A 404 -4.95 17.29 -13.68
N ILE A 405 -5.37 17.46 -14.93
CA ILE A 405 -4.81 16.78 -16.10
C ILE A 405 -4.24 17.83 -17.04
N ASP A 406 -3.04 17.59 -17.58
CA ASP A 406 -2.46 18.48 -18.59
C ASP A 406 -2.99 18.19 -19.99
N GLU A 407 -2.66 19.06 -20.96
CA GLU A 407 -3.06 18.92 -22.37
C GLU A 407 -2.52 17.64 -23.02
N GLU A 408 -1.43 17.07 -22.50
CA GLU A 408 -0.83 15.82 -22.96
C GLU A 408 -1.45 14.57 -22.31
N GLY A 409 -2.35 14.73 -21.33
CA GLY A 409 -3.07 13.68 -20.67
C GLY A 409 -2.35 13.06 -19.48
N PHE A 410 -1.37 13.77 -18.89
CA PHE A 410 -0.74 13.36 -17.63
C PHE A 410 -1.51 13.91 -16.45
N TYR A 411 -1.70 13.09 -15.43
CA TYR A 411 -2.36 13.44 -14.18
C TYR A 411 -1.36 13.99 -13.19
N HIS A 412 -1.73 15.07 -12.52
CA HIS A 412 -0.93 15.76 -11.53
C HIS A 412 -1.67 15.79 -10.20
N TYR A 413 -1.01 15.29 -9.16
CA TYR A 413 -1.55 15.30 -7.81
C TYR A 413 -1.50 16.71 -7.23
N ALA A 414 -2.62 17.22 -6.73
CA ALA A 414 -2.71 18.53 -6.10
C ALA A 414 -2.86 18.49 -4.58
N GLY A 415 -3.22 17.32 -4.01
CA GLY A 415 -3.37 17.16 -2.56
C GLY A 415 -4.62 16.41 -2.16
N ARG A 416 -4.84 16.23 -0.85
CA ARG A 416 -6.07 15.65 -0.31
C ARG A 416 -7.11 16.73 -0.05
N ALA A 417 -8.36 16.44 -0.37
CA ALA A 417 -9.47 17.37 -0.15
C ALA A 417 -9.57 17.85 1.31
N ASP A 418 -9.25 16.96 2.28
CA ASP A 418 -9.29 17.24 3.71
C ASP A 418 -8.09 18.06 4.22
N ASP A 419 -7.02 18.18 3.44
CA ASP A 419 -5.78 18.87 3.81
C ASP A 419 -5.61 20.25 3.16
N ALA A 420 -6.49 20.59 2.21
CA ALA A 420 -6.46 21.90 1.56
C ALA A 420 -6.66 23.03 2.56
N MET A 421 -5.78 24.02 2.52
CA MET A 421 -5.84 25.21 3.35
C MET A 421 -6.41 26.37 2.55
N LYS A 422 -7.38 27.10 3.09
CA LYS A 422 -7.86 28.34 2.47
C LYS A 422 -7.11 29.52 3.07
N VAL A 423 -6.14 30.05 2.34
CA VAL A 423 -5.25 31.14 2.78
C VAL A 423 -5.55 32.38 1.94
N SER A 424 -6.00 33.45 2.58
CA SER A 424 -6.32 34.72 1.89
C SER A 424 -7.24 34.55 0.67
N GLY A 425 -8.21 33.61 0.77
CA GLY A 425 -9.15 33.33 -0.32
C GLY A 425 -8.70 32.30 -1.36
N HIS A 426 -7.42 31.90 -1.33
CA HIS A 426 -6.84 30.92 -2.25
C HIS A 426 -6.68 29.55 -1.58
N TYR A 427 -6.86 28.49 -2.35
CA TYR A 427 -6.50 27.15 -1.89
C TYR A 427 -4.98 26.98 -1.95
N VAL A 428 -4.41 26.49 -0.84
CA VAL A 428 -3.00 26.09 -0.71
C VAL A 428 -2.96 24.62 -0.37
N TRP A 429 -2.29 23.85 -1.17
CA TRP A 429 -2.08 22.43 -0.94
C TRP A 429 -0.79 22.24 -0.14
N PRO A 430 -0.80 21.47 0.97
CA PRO A 430 0.42 21.17 1.73
C PRO A 430 1.56 20.66 0.85
N THR A 431 1.25 19.79 -0.11
CA THR A 431 2.19 19.18 -1.04
C THR A 431 2.93 20.16 -1.93
N ASP A 432 2.30 21.29 -2.32
CA ASP A 432 2.97 22.33 -3.11
C ASP A 432 4.10 22.97 -2.32
N VAL A 433 3.87 23.21 -1.04
CA VAL A 433 4.85 23.83 -0.14
C VAL A 433 5.94 22.84 0.25
N GLU A 434 5.54 21.59 0.53
CA GLU A 434 6.45 20.47 0.85
C GLU A 434 7.42 20.20 -0.30
N ALA A 435 6.94 20.18 -1.53
CA ALA A 435 7.75 19.95 -2.73
C ALA A 435 8.88 20.99 -2.85
N VAL A 436 8.55 22.28 -2.66
CA VAL A 436 9.55 23.34 -2.72
C VAL A 436 10.51 23.29 -1.54
N LEU A 437 10.02 23.02 -0.32
CA LEU A 437 10.90 22.86 0.85
C LEU A 437 11.92 21.73 0.66
N GLN A 438 11.53 20.62 0.02
CA GLN A 438 12.40 19.48 -0.25
C GLN A 438 13.50 19.74 -1.29
N GLU A 439 13.36 20.78 -2.11
CA GLU A 439 14.42 21.24 -3.02
C GLU A 439 15.57 21.95 -2.28
N HIS A 440 15.31 22.44 -1.05
CA HIS A 440 16.32 23.13 -0.26
C HIS A 440 17.39 22.15 0.28
N PRO A 441 18.71 22.52 0.20
CA PRO A 441 19.80 21.63 0.61
C PRO A 441 19.72 21.10 2.04
N ALA A 442 19.19 21.89 2.97
CA ALA A 442 19.08 21.54 4.40
C ALA A 442 17.92 20.60 4.72
N VAL A 443 16.91 20.48 3.86
CA VAL A 443 15.67 19.76 4.15
C VAL A 443 15.79 18.29 3.74
N LEU A 444 15.59 17.39 4.72
CA LEU A 444 15.45 15.96 4.47
C LEU A 444 14.01 15.62 4.13
N GLU A 445 13.07 16.11 4.95
CA GLU A 445 11.65 15.85 4.82
C GLU A 445 10.85 17.01 5.43
N SER A 446 9.65 17.25 4.93
CA SER A 446 8.78 18.30 5.48
C SER A 446 7.32 17.86 5.47
N GLY A 447 6.57 18.29 6.50
CA GLY A 447 5.13 18.13 6.59
C GLY A 447 4.46 19.49 6.82
N VAL A 448 3.55 19.87 5.93
CA VAL A 448 2.87 21.16 5.98
C VAL A 448 1.41 20.98 6.37
N THR A 449 0.89 21.89 7.20
CA THR A 449 -0.51 21.91 7.61
C THR A 449 -0.99 23.34 7.87
N GLY A 450 -2.31 23.52 7.92
CA GLY A 450 -2.92 24.79 8.28
C GLY A 450 -3.07 24.94 9.80
N ILE A 451 -2.57 26.05 10.33
CA ILE A 451 -2.76 26.44 11.74
C ILE A 451 -3.45 27.80 11.81
N PRO A 452 -4.44 28.00 12.69
CA PRO A 452 -5.05 29.32 12.86
C PRO A 452 -4.08 30.31 13.53
N ASP A 453 -4.02 31.54 12.99
CA ASP A 453 -3.32 32.65 13.63
C ASP A 453 -4.11 33.26 14.80
N GLN A 454 -3.70 34.41 15.29
CA GLN A 454 -4.36 35.08 16.41
C GLN A 454 -5.79 35.57 16.08
N GLU A 455 -6.07 35.76 14.79
CA GLU A 455 -7.36 36.20 14.26
C GLU A 455 -8.21 35.00 13.77
N ASN A 456 -7.81 33.75 14.09
CA ASN A 456 -8.41 32.51 13.61
C ASN A 456 -8.36 32.33 12.08
N LEU A 457 -7.44 33.00 11.39
CA LEU A 457 -7.20 32.82 9.97
C LEU A 457 -6.19 31.69 9.75
N ILE A 458 -6.55 30.75 8.89
CA ILE A 458 -5.67 29.61 8.57
C ILE A 458 -4.43 30.10 7.82
N LYS A 459 -3.26 29.71 8.31
CA LYS A 459 -1.96 29.99 7.69
C LYS A 459 -1.15 28.70 7.56
N PRO A 460 -0.32 28.53 6.52
CA PRO A 460 0.58 27.40 6.40
C PRO A 460 1.63 27.39 7.52
N ALA A 461 1.84 26.22 8.12
CA ALA A 461 2.94 25.93 9.05
C ALA A 461 3.68 24.69 8.54
N ALA A 462 5.02 24.72 8.58
CA ALA A 462 5.86 23.62 8.15
C ALA A 462 6.61 23.00 9.34
N TYR A 463 6.60 21.68 9.40
CA TYR A 463 7.43 20.85 10.27
C TYR A 463 8.52 20.24 9.42
N VAL A 464 9.78 20.50 9.77
CA VAL A 464 10.92 20.21 8.91
C VAL A 464 11.91 19.30 9.63
N VAL A 465 12.25 18.18 9.00
CA VAL A 465 13.36 17.31 9.39
C VAL A 465 14.59 17.74 8.58
N LEU A 466 15.69 18.05 9.28
CA LEU A 466 16.92 18.49 8.65
C LEU A 466 17.81 17.31 8.23
N LYS A 467 18.59 17.50 7.18
CA LYS A 467 19.68 16.59 6.83
C LYS A 467 20.81 16.68 7.84
N GLU A 468 21.60 15.61 7.94
CA GLU A 468 22.81 15.57 8.73
C GLU A 468 23.77 16.72 8.34
N GLY A 469 24.31 17.40 9.34
CA GLY A 469 25.21 18.55 9.15
C GLY A 469 24.52 19.93 9.19
N PHE A 470 23.19 19.98 9.20
CA PHE A 470 22.44 21.23 9.39
C PHE A 470 21.89 21.31 10.83
N GLN A 471 21.80 22.51 11.36
CA GLN A 471 21.29 22.76 12.71
C GLN A 471 20.07 23.69 12.65
N ALA A 472 19.10 23.40 13.49
CA ALA A 472 17.93 24.22 13.68
C ALA A 472 18.32 25.62 14.19
N SER A 473 17.90 26.67 13.49
CA SER A 473 18.12 28.05 13.91
C SER A 473 17.03 28.98 13.35
N PRO A 474 16.84 30.16 13.97
CA PRO A 474 15.92 31.18 13.45
C PRO A 474 16.31 31.64 12.03
N GLU A 475 17.61 31.75 11.75
CA GLU A 475 18.13 32.18 10.46
C GLU A 475 17.77 31.16 9.36
N LEU A 476 17.93 29.86 9.62
CA LEU A 476 17.54 28.82 8.69
C LEU A 476 16.02 28.78 8.48
N ALA A 477 15.22 29.03 9.52
CA ALA A 477 13.77 29.14 9.36
C ALA A 477 13.37 30.28 8.43
N LEU A 478 13.97 31.47 8.59
CA LEU A 478 13.76 32.62 7.71
C LEU A 478 14.24 32.35 6.28
N GLU A 479 15.37 31.65 6.12
CA GLU A 479 15.89 31.23 4.82
C GLU A 479 14.89 30.31 4.10
N LEU A 480 14.35 29.29 4.78
CA LEU A 480 13.35 28.38 4.23
C LEU A 480 12.04 29.09 3.87
N GLN A 481 11.58 30.02 4.70
CA GLN A 481 10.41 30.85 4.38
C GLN A 481 10.66 31.70 3.12
N GLY A 482 11.82 32.33 3.05
CA GLY A 482 12.26 33.08 1.88
C GLY A 482 12.33 32.20 0.63
N PHE A 483 12.94 31.05 0.74
CA PHE A 483 13.06 30.09 -0.35
C PHE A 483 11.71 29.67 -0.92
N VAL A 484 10.74 29.33 -0.04
CA VAL A 484 9.38 28.99 -0.50
C VAL A 484 8.70 30.20 -1.15
N ARG A 485 8.82 31.40 -0.56
CA ARG A 485 8.20 32.63 -1.11
C ARG A 485 8.74 32.99 -2.48
N ASP A 486 10.03 32.76 -2.71
CA ASP A 486 10.69 33.14 -3.97
C ASP A 486 10.44 32.12 -5.09
N ASN A 487 10.07 30.86 -4.74
CA ASN A 487 9.82 29.76 -5.67
C ASN A 487 8.34 29.39 -5.81
N THR A 488 7.41 30.08 -5.10
CA THR A 488 5.96 29.85 -5.20
C THR A 488 5.18 31.16 -5.16
N ALA A 489 3.83 31.04 -5.24
CA ALA A 489 2.99 32.22 -5.01
C ALA A 489 3.13 32.71 -3.55
N PRO A 490 3.26 34.04 -3.33
CA PRO A 490 3.59 34.61 -2.02
C PRO A 490 2.67 34.25 -0.86
N TYR A 491 1.39 33.84 -1.13
CA TYR A 491 0.46 33.42 -0.10
C TYR A 491 0.71 32.00 0.38
N LYS A 492 1.53 31.18 -0.33
CA LYS A 492 1.81 29.79 -0.02
C LYS A 492 2.91 29.59 1.04
N TYR A 493 3.81 30.57 1.26
CA TYR A 493 4.94 30.34 2.16
C TYR A 493 4.48 30.08 3.61
N PRO A 494 5.16 29.16 4.34
CA PRO A 494 4.83 28.87 5.72
C PRO A 494 5.08 30.08 6.62
N ARG A 495 4.10 30.39 7.49
CA ARG A 495 4.24 31.49 8.45
C ARG A 495 5.04 31.07 9.68
N TRP A 496 5.11 29.77 9.91
CA TRP A 496 5.88 29.17 10.99
C TRP A 496 6.65 27.96 10.46
N ILE A 497 7.86 27.80 10.96
CA ILE A 497 8.67 26.60 10.76
C ILE A 497 9.00 26.02 12.13
N GLU A 498 8.81 24.71 12.26
CA GLU A 498 9.21 23.94 13.41
C GLU A 498 10.17 22.84 12.95
N PHE A 499 11.37 22.80 13.55
CA PHE A 499 12.31 21.73 13.28
C PHE A 499 12.03 20.56 14.21
N VAL A 500 11.87 19.36 13.64
CA VAL A 500 11.52 18.13 14.36
C VAL A 500 12.49 17.01 14.00
N ASP A 501 12.68 16.06 14.91
CA ASP A 501 13.54 14.90 14.67
C ASP A 501 12.89 13.91 13.69
N ASP A 502 11.55 13.76 13.72
CA ASP A 502 10.76 12.92 12.81
C ASP A 502 9.34 13.45 12.68
N LEU A 503 8.70 13.14 11.55
CA LEU A 503 7.30 13.49 11.29
C LEU A 503 6.36 12.35 11.74
N PRO A 504 5.17 12.65 12.27
CA PRO A 504 4.19 11.63 12.58
C PRO A 504 3.68 10.97 11.30
N LYS A 505 3.92 9.66 11.15
CA LYS A 505 3.57 8.88 9.96
C LYS A 505 2.64 7.72 10.29
N THR A 506 1.91 7.26 9.28
CA THR A 506 1.20 5.98 9.32
C THR A 506 2.20 4.82 9.19
N ALA A 507 1.73 3.59 9.37
CA ALA A 507 2.55 2.40 9.13
C ALA A 507 3.00 2.26 7.65
N THR A 508 2.33 2.98 6.73
CA THR A 508 2.70 3.07 5.30
C THR A 508 3.65 4.22 4.99
N GLY A 509 4.08 5.00 5.98
CA GLY A 509 4.95 6.16 5.79
C GLY A 509 4.21 7.49 5.55
N LYS A 510 2.89 7.49 5.33
CA LYS A 510 2.11 8.71 5.04
C LYS A 510 2.09 9.66 6.23
N ILE A 511 2.37 10.95 5.99
CA ILE A 511 2.34 12.00 7.02
C ILE A 511 0.93 12.14 7.60
N GLN A 512 0.83 12.04 8.92
CA GLN A 512 -0.43 12.21 9.67
C GLN A 512 -0.65 13.70 9.97
N ARG A 513 -1.09 14.48 8.98
CA ARG A 513 -1.26 15.95 9.12
C ARG A 513 -2.22 16.37 10.22
N PHE A 514 -3.18 15.52 10.59
CA PHE A 514 -4.04 15.79 11.76
C PHE A 514 -3.23 15.88 13.06
N LYS A 515 -2.18 15.05 13.22
CA LYS A 515 -1.27 15.15 14.39
C LYS A 515 -0.42 16.41 14.32
N LEU A 516 0.02 16.83 13.15
CA LEU A 516 0.71 18.12 12.99
C LEU A 516 -0.21 19.28 13.36
N ARG A 517 -1.49 19.23 12.99
CA ARG A 517 -2.49 20.22 13.42
C ARG A 517 -2.69 20.23 14.95
N GLU A 518 -2.73 19.06 15.58
CA GLU A 518 -2.83 18.94 17.04
C GLU A 518 -1.59 19.50 17.74
N MET A 519 -0.39 19.26 17.22
CA MET A 519 0.87 19.84 17.73
C MET A 519 0.80 21.37 17.68
N GLY A 520 0.51 21.96 16.53
CA GLY A 520 0.43 23.39 16.34
C GLY A 520 -0.74 24.08 17.06
N SER A 521 -1.77 23.33 17.47
CA SER A 521 -2.86 23.86 18.30
C SER A 521 -2.52 23.91 19.79
N LYS A 522 -1.61 23.06 20.27
CA LYS A 522 -1.15 23.00 21.67
C LYS A 522 0.00 23.96 21.92
N GLU A 523 0.97 23.97 21.05
CA GLU A 523 2.15 24.83 21.12
C GLU A 523 2.39 25.40 19.72
N ARG A 524 2.42 26.72 19.58
CA ARG A 524 2.74 27.32 18.27
C ARG A 524 4.17 27.01 17.90
N PRO A 525 4.44 26.73 16.60
CA PRO A 525 5.81 26.55 16.12
C PRO A 525 6.72 27.70 16.56
N VAL A 526 7.94 27.36 16.98
CA VAL A 526 8.85 28.26 17.69
C VAL A 526 9.36 29.40 16.80
N TYR A 527 9.46 29.17 15.50
CA TYR A 527 10.03 30.15 14.57
C TYR A 527 8.94 30.81 13.73
N PRO A 528 8.74 32.16 13.91
CA PRO A 528 7.75 32.94 13.19
C PRO A 528 8.13 33.16 11.74
#